data_92ba7e6eecbf1a5db9326736864171a5
#
_entry.id   92ba7e6eecbf1a5db9326736864171a5
#
_cell.length_a   1.000
_cell.length_b   1.000
_cell.length_c   1.000
_cell.angle_alpha   90.00
_cell.angle_beta   90.00
_cell.angle_gamma   90.00
#
_symmetry.space_group_name_H-M   'P 1'
#
loop_
_entity.id
_entity.type
_entity.pdbx_description
1 polymer ?
#
loop_
_entity_poly.entity_id
_entity_poly.type
_entity_poly.pdbx_seq_one_letter_code
_entity_poly.pdbx_strand_id
1 'polypeptide(L)'
;KTEQKKEFQTFEEFKDAKLGVLTGSEYDRLTKELFPDSEKFQFADVANLILSLDADKIDGFLLDSAYYSAVGWEREGYKSIQSDNTTVSYAFMLSESGMAKKVKGELDEFITDMKSNGGIETLAEKWLSGRKPTEFEDYSTLSGENGILTVAVSNSDMPLSFVSEDIARGFDVEIMIAFAKEYGYKLNFAPVDFEAKLGGI
;
A
#
# COMPACT_ATOMS: atom_id res chain seq x y z
N LYS A 1 24.72 -26.80 17.29
CA LYS A 1 24.08 -27.22 16.02
C LYS A 1 23.34 -26.00 15.50
N THR A 2 23.83 -25.42 14.45
CA THR A 2 23.13 -24.39 13.69
C THR A 2 21.95 -25.12 13.04
N GLU A 3 20.72 -24.87 13.46
CA GLU A 3 19.53 -25.35 12.76
C GLU A 3 19.60 -24.78 11.35
N GLN A 4 19.47 -25.66 10.38
CA GLN A 4 19.49 -25.27 8.97
C GLN A 4 18.20 -24.47 8.74
N LYS A 5 18.33 -23.20 8.31
CA LYS A 5 17.20 -22.32 8.05
C LYS A 5 16.27 -23.01 7.05
N LYS A 6 14.98 -23.12 7.40
CA LYS A 6 13.98 -23.72 6.52
C LYS A 6 13.82 -22.84 5.28
N GLU A 7 14.03 -23.43 4.11
CA GLU A 7 13.93 -22.72 2.85
C GLU A 7 12.62 -23.13 2.17
N PHE A 8 11.72 -22.15 1.99
CA PHE A 8 10.44 -22.34 1.33
C PHE A 8 10.59 -22.09 -0.18
N GLN A 9 10.02 -22.96 -1.01
CA GLN A 9 10.08 -22.89 -2.47
C GLN A 9 8.69 -22.65 -3.07
N THR A 10 7.64 -23.12 -2.42
CA THR A 10 6.26 -23.02 -2.87
C THR A 10 5.36 -22.41 -1.81
N PHE A 11 4.21 -21.90 -2.24
CA PHE A 11 3.23 -21.28 -1.37
C PHE A 11 2.63 -22.30 -0.36
N GLU A 12 2.42 -23.53 -0.79
CA GLU A 12 1.85 -24.61 0.01
C GLU A 12 2.74 -25.05 1.18
N GLU A 13 4.05 -24.83 1.09
CA GLU A 13 4.99 -25.19 2.15
C GLU A 13 4.82 -24.35 3.42
N PHE A 14 4.10 -23.22 3.33
CA PHE A 14 3.80 -22.37 4.49
C PHE A 14 2.66 -22.87 5.38
N LYS A 15 1.99 -23.98 5.04
CA LYS A 15 0.83 -24.50 5.79
C LYS A 15 1.10 -24.74 7.28
N ASP A 16 2.32 -25.16 7.65
CA ASP A 16 2.74 -25.44 9.02
C ASP A 16 3.80 -24.43 9.52
N ALA A 17 3.93 -23.28 8.86
CA ALA A 17 4.95 -22.27 9.16
C ALA A 17 4.51 -21.35 10.30
N LYS A 18 5.48 -20.62 10.85
CA LYS A 18 5.23 -19.48 11.73
C LYS A 18 5.02 -18.23 10.89
N LEU A 19 3.80 -17.76 10.81
CA LEU A 19 3.43 -16.63 9.96
C LEU A 19 3.15 -15.36 10.77
N GLY A 20 3.78 -14.28 10.38
CA GLY A 20 3.43 -12.95 10.85
C GLY A 20 2.20 -12.41 10.13
N VAL A 21 1.33 -11.72 10.84
CA VAL A 21 0.14 -11.08 10.27
C VAL A 21 0.00 -9.64 10.77
N LEU A 22 -0.36 -8.75 9.89
CA LEU A 22 -0.68 -7.36 10.23
C LEU A 22 -2.10 -7.31 10.80
N THR A 23 -2.22 -6.98 12.07
CA THR A 23 -3.48 -7.01 12.83
C THR A 23 -4.57 -6.20 12.13
N GLY A 24 -5.74 -6.82 11.93
CA GLY A 24 -6.91 -6.18 11.35
C GLY A 24 -6.82 -5.91 9.84
N SER A 25 -5.76 -6.34 9.18
CA SER A 25 -5.62 -6.22 7.72
C SER A 25 -6.32 -7.35 6.98
N GLU A 26 -6.50 -7.16 5.67
CA GLU A 26 -6.96 -8.22 4.77
C GLU A 26 -6.01 -9.43 4.77
N TYR A 27 -4.71 -9.19 4.99
CA TYR A 27 -3.70 -10.27 5.07
C TYR A 27 -3.88 -11.14 6.32
N ASP A 28 -4.38 -10.60 7.44
CA ASP A 28 -4.74 -11.39 8.62
C ASP A 28 -5.87 -12.38 8.28
N ARG A 29 -6.90 -11.89 7.58
CA ARG A 29 -8.01 -12.74 7.10
C ARG A 29 -7.53 -13.80 6.11
N LEU A 30 -6.79 -13.39 5.07
CA LEU A 30 -6.26 -14.28 4.04
C LEU A 30 -5.31 -15.34 4.62
N THR A 31 -4.44 -14.96 5.56
CA THR A 31 -3.52 -15.91 6.20
C THR A 31 -4.29 -17.00 6.97
N LYS A 32 -5.38 -16.63 7.65
CA LYS A 32 -6.25 -17.60 8.35
C LYS A 32 -6.95 -18.57 7.40
N GLU A 33 -7.36 -18.08 6.24
CA GLU A 33 -8.07 -18.90 5.22
C GLU A 33 -7.10 -19.82 4.46
N LEU A 34 -5.97 -19.27 4.02
CA LEU A 34 -5.01 -20.00 3.18
C LEU A 34 -4.13 -20.96 3.99
N PHE A 35 -3.83 -20.62 5.23
CA PHE A 35 -2.94 -21.37 6.11
C PHE A 35 -3.58 -21.61 7.48
N PRO A 36 -4.71 -22.36 7.55
CA PRO A 36 -5.45 -22.54 8.80
C PRO A 36 -4.61 -23.18 9.90
N ASP A 37 -3.69 -24.09 9.56
CA ASP A 37 -2.86 -24.86 10.49
C ASP A 37 -1.55 -24.14 10.88
N SER A 38 -1.21 -23.03 10.24
CA SER A 38 0.01 -22.24 10.57
C SER A 38 -0.10 -21.57 11.94
N GLU A 39 1.03 -21.42 12.62
CA GLU A 39 1.12 -20.59 13.82
C GLU A 39 1.18 -19.11 13.42
N LYS A 40 0.28 -18.25 13.97
CA LYS A 40 0.11 -16.85 13.58
C LYS A 40 0.53 -15.91 14.67
N PHE A 41 1.42 -14.96 14.33
CA PHE A 41 1.92 -13.90 15.21
C PHE A 41 1.39 -12.55 14.75
N GLN A 42 0.73 -11.82 15.64
CA GLN A 42 0.11 -10.53 15.36
C GLN A 42 1.11 -9.39 15.49
N PHE A 43 1.09 -8.46 14.52
CA PHE A 43 1.94 -7.26 14.50
C PHE A 43 1.11 -6.02 14.15
N ALA A 44 1.48 -4.88 14.72
CA ALA A 44 0.80 -3.61 14.47
C ALA A 44 1.26 -2.94 13.16
N ASP A 45 2.48 -3.25 12.69
CA ASP A 45 3.08 -2.61 11.51
C ASP A 45 4.03 -3.56 10.76
N VAL A 46 4.33 -3.19 9.52
CA VAL A 46 5.20 -3.96 8.61
C VAL A 46 6.66 -3.96 9.08
N ALA A 47 7.12 -2.91 9.76
CA ALA A 47 8.50 -2.84 10.23
C ALA A 47 8.77 -3.93 11.29
N ASN A 48 7.83 -4.15 12.21
CA ASN A 48 7.91 -5.22 13.20
C ASN A 48 7.79 -6.63 12.58
N LEU A 49 7.01 -6.79 11.51
CA LEU A 49 6.99 -8.04 10.71
C LEU A 49 8.38 -8.35 10.16
N ILE A 50 9.01 -7.38 9.51
CA ILE A 50 10.35 -7.50 8.92
C ILE A 50 11.40 -7.82 9.99
N LEU A 51 11.41 -7.08 11.10
CA LEU A 51 12.33 -7.34 12.21
C LEU A 51 12.17 -8.74 12.81
N SER A 52 10.95 -9.26 12.83
CA SER A 52 10.68 -10.61 13.34
C SER A 52 11.10 -11.70 12.36
N LEU A 53 11.01 -11.45 11.06
CA LEU A 53 11.57 -12.32 10.02
C LEU A 53 13.10 -12.33 10.08
N ASP A 54 13.75 -11.18 10.22
CA ASP A 54 15.20 -11.05 10.38
C ASP A 54 15.73 -11.81 11.62
N ALA A 55 14.93 -11.80 12.68
CA ALA A 55 15.26 -12.47 13.93
C ALA A 55 14.87 -13.96 13.97
N ASP A 56 14.45 -14.56 12.85
CA ASP A 56 13.98 -15.93 12.70
C ASP A 56 12.84 -16.30 13.70
N LYS A 57 12.05 -15.30 14.13
CA LYS A 57 10.88 -15.53 15.00
C LYS A 57 9.66 -15.98 14.21
N ILE A 58 9.58 -15.57 12.95
CA ILE A 58 8.59 -16.01 11.98
C ILE A 58 9.30 -16.52 10.74
N ASP A 59 8.65 -17.41 10.01
CA ASP A 59 9.16 -18.01 8.78
C ASP A 59 8.79 -17.17 7.54
N GLY A 60 7.74 -16.34 7.65
CA GLY A 60 7.26 -15.49 6.58
C GLY A 60 6.02 -14.70 6.98
N PHE A 61 5.54 -13.89 6.07
CA PHE A 61 4.28 -13.15 6.20
C PHE A 61 3.68 -12.88 4.82
N LEU A 62 2.37 -12.68 4.79
CA LEU A 62 1.62 -12.37 3.58
C LEU A 62 1.50 -10.87 3.42
N LEU A 63 1.91 -10.38 2.26
CA LEU A 63 1.71 -9.00 1.80
C LEU A 63 1.36 -9.02 0.31
N ASP A 64 0.82 -7.91 -0.20
CA ASP A 64 0.70 -7.73 -1.63
C ASP A 64 2.06 -7.41 -2.29
N SER A 65 2.09 -7.54 -3.61
CA SER A 65 3.30 -7.31 -4.41
C SER A 65 3.78 -5.86 -4.36
N ALA A 66 2.89 -4.90 -4.08
CA ALA A 66 3.25 -3.50 -3.96
C ALA A 66 4.17 -3.26 -2.75
N TYR A 67 3.81 -3.79 -1.58
CA TYR A 67 4.65 -3.70 -0.39
C TYR A 67 5.98 -4.44 -0.55
N TYR A 68 5.96 -5.62 -1.16
CA TYR A 68 7.19 -6.35 -1.44
C TYR A 68 8.15 -5.51 -2.30
N SER A 69 7.63 -4.82 -3.30
CA SER A 69 8.42 -3.93 -4.15
C SER A 69 9.14 -2.84 -3.34
N ALA A 70 8.45 -2.21 -2.39
CA ALA A 70 9.05 -1.19 -1.51
C ALA A 70 10.10 -1.76 -0.54
N VAL A 71 9.87 -2.95 -0.01
CA VAL A 71 10.88 -3.63 0.84
C VAL A 71 12.18 -3.86 0.06
N GLY A 72 12.09 -4.21 -1.22
CA GLY A 72 13.23 -4.40 -2.13
C GLY A 72 14.06 -3.13 -2.37
N TRP A 73 13.52 -1.93 -2.10
CA TRP A 73 14.28 -0.68 -2.26
C TRP A 73 15.42 -0.50 -1.25
N GLU A 74 15.27 -1.09 -0.09
CA GLU A 74 16.19 -0.85 1.04
C GLU A 74 16.91 -2.10 1.52
N ARG A 75 16.49 -3.30 1.10
CA ARG A 75 16.99 -4.56 1.64
C ARG A 75 17.17 -5.63 0.57
N GLU A 76 18.35 -6.26 0.59
CA GLU A 76 18.63 -7.47 -0.18
C GLU A 76 18.39 -8.73 0.67
N GLY A 77 18.15 -9.86 0.02
CA GLY A 77 18.12 -11.17 0.68
C GLY A 77 16.73 -11.72 1.04
N TYR A 78 15.67 -10.97 0.77
CA TYR A 78 14.31 -11.51 0.89
C TYR A 78 13.88 -12.23 -0.39
N LYS A 79 13.14 -13.32 -0.22
CA LYS A 79 12.53 -14.08 -1.29
C LYS A 79 11.02 -13.92 -1.20
N SER A 80 10.38 -13.57 -2.29
CA SER A 80 8.92 -13.64 -2.40
C SER A 80 8.50 -14.89 -3.16
N ILE A 81 7.39 -15.46 -2.75
CA ILE A 81 6.69 -16.54 -3.44
C ILE A 81 5.30 -16.00 -3.75
N GLN A 82 5.02 -15.80 -5.04
CA GLN A 82 3.75 -15.24 -5.47
C GLN A 82 2.67 -16.32 -5.52
N SER A 83 1.43 -15.92 -5.19
CA SER A 83 0.24 -16.72 -5.39
C SER A 83 -0.64 -16.03 -6.41
N ASP A 84 -0.94 -16.71 -7.51
CA ASP A 84 -1.85 -16.22 -8.54
C ASP A 84 -3.34 -16.37 -8.16
N ASN A 85 -3.59 -16.98 -7.00
CA ASN A 85 -4.96 -17.32 -6.55
C ASN A 85 -5.62 -16.21 -5.72
N THR A 86 -4.92 -15.13 -5.41
CA THR A 86 -5.44 -14.05 -4.56
C THR A 86 -5.18 -12.69 -5.20
N THR A 87 -6.25 -11.90 -5.34
CA THR A 87 -6.18 -10.51 -5.79
C THR A 87 -6.72 -9.60 -4.69
N VAL A 88 -5.99 -8.54 -4.39
CA VAL A 88 -6.45 -7.46 -3.51
C VAL A 88 -6.85 -6.27 -4.37
N SER A 89 -8.05 -5.73 -4.14
CA SER A 89 -8.52 -4.54 -4.82
C SER A 89 -8.36 -3.32 -3.92
N TYR A 90 -7.85 -2.24 -4.48
CA TYR A 90 -7.74 -0.95 -3.81
C TYR A 90 -8.83 -0.01 -4.28
N ALA A 91 -9.31 0.84 -3.39
CA ALA A 91 -10.30 1.85 -3.68
C ALA A 91 -10.07 3.11 -2.84
N PHE A 92 -10.42 4.25 -3.38
CA PHE A 92 -10.53 5.49 -2.60
C PHE A 92 -11.82 5.48 -1.79
N MET A 93 -11.69 5.76 -0.50
CA MET A 93 -12.81 5.94 0.39
C MET A 93 -13.16 7.44 0.45
N LEU A 94 -14.42 7.76 0.25
CA LEU A 94 -14.92 9.14 0.20
C LEU A 94 -15.95 9.36 1.30
N SER A 95 -15.89 10.53 1.94
CA SER A 95 -16.95 10.98 2.84
C SER A 95 -18.26 11.14 2.07
N GLU A 96 -19.38 10.78 2.68
CA GLU A 96 -20.72 10.98 2.09
C GLU A 96 -21.19 12.44 2.15
N SER A 97 -20.36 13.37 2.60
CA SER A 97 -20.69 14.78 2.77
C SER A 97 -19.64 15.71 2.15
N GLY A 98 -19.97 16.97 2.06
CA GLY A 98 -19.04 18.02 1.65
C GLY A 98 -18.49 17.87 0.23
N MET A 99 -17.24 18.24 0.06
CA MET A 99 -16.54 18.20 -1.21
C MET A 99 -16.32 16.77 -1.73
N ALA A 100 -16.02 15.82 -0.85
CA ALA A 100 -15.78 14.43 -1.21
C ALA A 100 -16.98 13.81 -1.93
N LYS A 101 -18.21 14.04 -1.45
CA LYS A 101 -19.44 13.59 -2.13
C LYS A 101 -19.59 14.22 -3.52
N LYS A 102 -19.23 15.52 -3.65
CA LYS A 102 -19.35 16.25 -4.93
C LYS A 102 -18.43 15.65 -5.99
N VAL A 103 -17.20 15.29 -5.64
CA VAL A 103 -16.18 14.84 -6.61
C VAL A 103 -16.24 13.36 -6.94
N LYS A 104 -17.11 12.57 -6.29
CA LYS A 104 -17.14 11.13 -6.50
C LYS A 104 -17.28 10.74 -7.98
N GLY A 105 -18.20 11.36 -8.70
CA GLY A 105 -18.42 11.07 -10.12
C GLY A 105 -17.21 11.43 -10.99
N GLU A 106 -16.61 12.57 -10.73
CA GLU A 106 -15.39 13.03 -11.44
C GLU A 106 -14.21 12.08 -11.19
N LEU A 107 -14.04 11.61 -9.94
CA LEU A 107 -12.96 10.69 -9.59
C LEU A 107 -13.19 9.29 -10.20
N ASP A 108 -14.42 8.80 -10.22
CA ASP A 108 -14.76 7.51 -10.86
C ASP A 108 -14.48 7.56 -12.38
N GLU A 109 -14.83 8.65 -13.05
CA GLU A 109 -14.55 8.89 -14.47
C GLU A 109 -13.04 8.97 -14.71
N PHE A 110 -12.33 9.79 -13.95
CA PHE A 110 -10.88 9.94 -14.03
C PHE A 110 -10.12 8.62 -13.87
N ILE A 111 -10.47 7.80 -12.86
CA ILE A 111 -9.84 6.49 -12.66
C ILE A 111 -10.14 5.55 -13.83
N THR A 112 -11.35 5.61 -14.38
CA THR A 112 -11.72 4.81 -15.55
C THR A 112 -10.87 5.20 -16.76
N ASP A 113 -10.69 6.50 -16.99
CA ASP A 113 -9.85 7.02 -18.07
C ASP A 113 -8.38 6.69 -17.88
N MET A 114 -7.84 6.83 -16.66
CA MET A 114 -6.47 6.42 -16.36
C MET A 114 -6.22 4.92 -16.63
N LYS A 115 -7.20 4.07 -16.32
CA LYS A 115 -7.10 2.62 -16.65
C LYS A 115 -7.14 2.37 -18.15
N SER A 116 -7.94 3.14 -18.89
CA SER A 116 -8.10 2.95 -20.33
C SER A 116 -6.94 3.47 -21.16
N ASN A 117 -6.25 4.51 -20.69
CA ASN A 117 -5.18 5.20 -21.41
C ASN A 117 -3.75 4.80 -20.98
N GLY A 118 -3.60 3.84 -20.04
CA GLY A 118 -2.31 3.36 -19.54
C GLY A 118 -1.70 4.24 -18.44
N GLY A 119 -2.44 5.19 -17.89
CA GLY A 119 -1.96 6.06 -16.82
C GLY A 119 -1.69 5.31 -15.51
N ILE A 120 -2.55 4.34 -15.17
CA ILE A 120 -2.34 3.49 -13.99
C ILE A 120 -1.08 2.64 -14.16
N GLU A 121 -0.87 2.03 -15.33
CA GLU A 121 0.30 1.21 -15.64
C GLU A 121 1.59 2.03 -15.56
N THR A 122 1.55 3.28 -16.04
CA THR A 122 2.69 4.21 -15.96
C THR A 122 3.08 4.51 -14.50
N LEU A 123 2.11 4.80 -13.65
CA LEU A 123 2.35 5.01 -12.22
C LEU A 123 2.78 3.71 -11.53
N ALA A 124 2.21 2.57 -11.91
CA ALA A 124 2.61 1.28 -11.37
C ALA A 124 4.07 0.95 -11.71
N GLU A 125 4.51 1.19 -12.94
CA GLU A 125 5.93 1.02 -13.30
C GLU A 125 6.83 1.96 -12.49
N LYS A 126 6.42 3.19 -12.22
CA LYS A 126 7.18 4.14 -11.41
C LYS A 126 7.30 3.68 -9.95
N TRP A 127 6.19 3.24 -9.34
CA TRP A 127 6.10 3.02 -7.90
C TRP A 127 6.22 1.56 -7.47
N LEU A 128 5.77 0.61 -8.31
CA LEU A 128 5.59 -0.80 -7.97
C LEU A 128 6.57 -1.74 -8.69
N SER A 129 7.55 -1.19 -9.43
CA SER A 129 8.54 -1.99 -10.16
C SER A 129 9.71 -2.52 -9.30
N GLY A 130 9.72 -2.26 -8.01
CA GLY A 130 10.83 -2.63 -7.12
C GLY A 130 12.03 -1.67 -7.17
N ARG A 131 11.90 -0.57 -7.91
CA ARG A 131 12.91 0.51 -7.96
C ARG A 131 12.40 1.74 -7.24
N LYS A 132 13.21 2.32 -6.36
CA LYS A 132 12.87 3.56 -5.66
C LYS A 132 12.74 4.71 -6.67
N PRO A 133 11.60 5.40 -6.73
CA PRO A 133 11.46 6.58 -7.58
C PRO A 133 12.44 7.68 -7.19
N THR A 134 12.96 8.39 -8.19
CA THR A 134 13.88 9.53 -8.00
C THR A 134 13.21 10.87 -8.28
N GLU A 135 12.06 10.86 -8.95
CA GLU A 135 11.27 12.04 -9.30
C GLU A 135 9.89 11.94 -8.69
N PHE A 136 9.41 13.06 -8.14
CA PHE A 136 8.13 13.15 -7.46
C PHE A 136 7.33 14.32 -8.03
N GLU A 137 6.01 14.15 -8.10
CA GLU A 137 5.10 15.20 -8.53
C GLU A 137 5.01 16.32 -7.49
N ASP A 138 5.12 17.57 -7.97
CA ASP A 138 4.90 18.76 -7.15
C ASP A 138 3.41 19.15 -7.19
N TYR A 139 2.79 19.20 -6.03
CA TYR A 139 1.38 19.61 -5.87
C TYR A 139 1.22 21.00 -5.22
N SER A 140 2.32 21.68 -4.91
CA SER A 140 2.29 23.01 -4.28
C SER A 140 1.65 24.08 -5.19
N THR A 141 1.71 23.89 -6.51
CA THR A 141 1.25 24.82 -7.54
C THR A 141 -0.16 24.55 -8.06
N LEU A 142 -0.89 23.60 -7.46
CA LEU A 142 -2.27 23.30 -7.86
C LEU A 142 -3.18 24.50 -7.66
N SER A 143 -3.99 24.86 -8.68
CA SER A 143 -4.74 26.10 -8.75
C SER A 143 -5.82 26.24 -7.68
N GLY A 144 -6.55 25.17 -7.42
CA GLY A 144 -7.66 25.17 -6.49
C GLY A 144 -8.88 25.95 -6.96
N GLU A 145 -9.02 26.20 -8.25
CA GLU A 145 -10.17 26.94 -8.84
C GLU A 145 -11.51 26.29 -8.49
N ASN A 146 -11.54 24.96 -8.38
CA ASN A 146 -12.75 24.20 -8.05
C ASN A 146 -12.84 23.82 -6.56
N GLY A 147 -11.90 24.31 -5.74
CA GLY A 147 -11.89 24.12 -4.28
C GLY A 147 -10.70 23.31 -3.77
N ILE A 148 -10.76 22.96 -2.49
CA ILE A 148 -9.70 22.23 -1.79
C ILE A 148 -10.24 20.86 -1.38
N LEU A 149 -9.49 19.81 -1.73
CA LEU A 149 -9.75 18.45 -1.26
C LEU A 149 -8.76 18.11 -0.15
N THR A 150 -9.27 17.68 1.00
CA THR A 150 -8.45 17.09 2.05
C THR A 150 -8.41 15.58 1.85
N VAL A 151 -7.20 15.04 1.69
CA VAL A 151 -6.95 13.63 1.42
C VAL A 151 -6.16 13.05 2.59
N ALA A 152 -6.76 12.08 3.29
CA ALA A 152 -6.06 11.33 4.31
C ALA A 152 -5.02 10.41 3.66
N VAL A 153 -3.78 10.50 4.12
CA VAL A 153 -2.66 9.67 3.62
C VAL A 153 -2.01 8.93 4.78
N SER A 154 -1.48 7.75 4.54
CA SER A 154 -0.68 7.05 5.53
C SER A 154 0.64 7.75 5.78
N ASN A 155 1.15 7.64 7.01
CA ASN A 155 2.51 8.06 7.31
C ASN A 155 3.57 7.12 6.76
N SER A 156 3.25 5.83 6.52
CA SER A 156 4.25 4.78 6.36
C SER A 156 3.88 3.66 5.38
N ASP A 157 2.82 3.80 4.60
CA ASP A 157 2.36 2.77 3.65
C ASP A 157 3.11 2.83 2.31
N MET A 158 4.45 2.74 2.35
CA MET A 158 5.23 2.63 1.11
C MET A 158 4.89 1.35 0.35
N PRO A 159 4.76 1.41 -0.98
CA PRO A 159 4.93 2.56 -1.89
C PRO A 159 3.62 3.29 -2.22
N LEU A 160 2.50 2.91 -1.59
CA LEU A 160 1.16 3.40 -1.93
C LEU A 160 0.93 4.82 -1.44
N SER A 161 1.08 5.05 -0.13
CA SER A 161 1.04 6.42 0.44
C SER A 161 1.93 6.53 1.67
N PHE A 162 2.79 7.53 1.73
CA PHE A 162 3.67 7.79 2.86
C PHE A 162 4.08 9.25 2.93
N VAL A 163 4.64 9.67 4.07
CA VAL A 163 5.18 11.00 4.25
C VAL A 163 6.70 10.93 4.38
N SER A 164 7.39 11.74 3.61
CA SER A 164 8.85 11.88 3.67
C SER A 164 9.20 13.35 3.57
N GLU A 165 9.99 13.86 4.53
CA GLU A 165 10.37 15.29 4.61
C GLU A 165 9.12 16.22 4.58
N ASP A 166 8.10 15.86 5.35
CA ASP A 166 6.80 16.56 5.43
C ASP A 166 6.00 16.63 4.10
N ILE A 167 6.40 15.84 3.09
CA ILE A 167 5.74 15.78 1.79
C ILE A 167 5.06 14.42 1.63
N ALA A 168 3.78 14.43 1.26
CA ALA A 168 3.05 13.22 0.89
C ALA A 168 3.55 12.68 -0.46
N ARG A 169 3.82 11.38 -0.52
CA ARG A 169 4.34 10.68 -1.70
C ARG A 169 3.70 9.30 -1.82
N GLY A 170 3.76 8.73 -3.00
CA GLY A 170 3.31 7.37 -3.26
C GLY A 170 2.38 7.25 -4.47
N PHE A 171 2.09 6.02 -4.82
CA PHE A 171 1.23 5.69 -5.96
C PHE A 171 -0.15 6.34 -5.86
N ASP A 172 -0.84 6.20 -4.71
CA ASP A 172 -2.16 6.77 -4.48
C ASP A 172 -2.11 8.31 -4.46
N VAL A 173 -1.03 8.87 -3.91
CA VAL A 173 -0.82 10.32 -3.84
C VAL A 173 -0.69 10.90 -5.24
N GLU A 174 0.06 10.26 -6.13
CA GLU A 174 0.22 10.76 -7.51
C GLU A 174 -1.04 10.60 -8.35
N ILE A 175 -1.89 9.59 -8.10
CA ILE A 175 -3.22 9.51 -8.69
C ILE A 175 -4.05 10.75 -8.30
N MET A 176 -4.05 11.11 -7.02
CA MET A 176 -4.79 12.28 -6.54
C MET A 176 -4.21 13.60 -7.07
N ILE A 177 -2.90 13.70 -7.22
CA ILE A 177 -2.25 14.88 -7.83
C ILE A 177 -2.67 15.03 -9.31
N ALA A 178 -2.66 13.94 -10.07
CA ALA A 178 -3.09 13.94 -11.46
C ALA A 178 -4.58 14.32 -11.59
N PHE A 179 -5.44 13.73 -10.75
CA PHE A 179 -6.84 14.13 -10.66
C PHE A 179 -7.03 15.62 -10.38
N ALA A 180 -6.32 16.14 -9.37
CA ALA A 180 -6.44 17.54 -8.98
C ALA A 180 -5.92 18.52 -10.06
N LYS A 181 -4.89 18.12 -10.80
CA LYS A 181 -4.40 18.87 -11.97
C LYS A 181 -5.45 18.97 -13.06
N GLU A 182 -6.10 17.88 -13.39
CA GLU A 182 -7.10 17.80 -14.46
C GLU A 182 -8.38 18.56 -14.12
N TYR A 183 -8.85 18.39 -12.87
CA TYR A 183 -10.13 18.95 -12.43
C TYR A 183 -10.01 20.28 -11.66
N GLY A 184 -8.82 20.90 -11.59
CA GLY A 184 -8.61 22.21 -10.99
C GLY A 184 -8.78 22.27 -9.48
N TYR A 185 -8.51 21.18 -8.77
CA TYR A 185 -8.54 21.15 -7.30
C TYR A 185 -7.17 21.47 -6.70
N LYS A 186 -7.19 22.02 -5.49
CA LYS A 186 -6.03 22.07 -4.61
C LYS A 186 -6.08 20.88 -3.64
N LEU A 187 -4.93 20.29 -3.34
CA LEU A 187 -4.83 19.20 -2.38
C LEU A 187 -4.28 19.69 -1.04
N ASN A 188 -4.90 19.17 0.02
CA ASN A 188 -4.39 19.24 1.38
C ASN A 188 -4.24 17.80 1.88
N PHE A 189 -3.01 17.28 1.92
CA PHE A 189 -2.77 15.96 2.46
C PHE A 189 -2.70 15.99 3.98
N ALA A 190 -3.53 15.16 4.63
CA ALA A 190 -3.61 15.00 6.07
C ALA A 190 -2.98 13.64 6.44
N PRO A 191 -1.77 13.62 7.01
CA PRO A 191 -1.15 12.38 7.47
C PRO A 191 -1.94 11.76 8.61
N VAL A 192 -2.22 10.45 8.51
CA VAL A 192 -2.93 9.65 9.52
C VAL A 192 -2.26 8.30 9.70
N ASP A 193 -2.35 7.74 10.89
CA ASP A 193 -1.95 6.35 11.11
C ASP A 193 -2.94 5.39 10.45
N PHE A 194 -2.47 4.19 10.09
CA PHE A 194 -3.28 3.22 9.35
C PHE A 194 -4.61 2.92 10.04
N GLU A 195 -4.61 2.72 11.35
CA GLU A 195 -5.82 2.43 12.13
C GLU A 195 -6.79 3.63 12.19
N ALA A 196 -6.27 4.85 12.13
CA ALA A 196 -7.07 6.07 12.19
C ALA A 196 -7.76 6.42 10.87
N LYS A 197 -7.34 5.85 9.74
CA LYS A 197 -7.93 6.10 8.41
C LYS A 197 -9.44 5.83 8.37
N LEU A 198 -9.88 4.78 9.07
CA LEU A 198 -11.30 4.37 9.09
C LEU A 198 -12.17 5.22 10.01
N GLY A 199 -11.57 5.92 10.97
CA GLY A 199 -12.29 6.77 11.92
C GLY A 199 -12.32 8.26 11.56
N GLY A 200 -11.57 8.69 10.58
CA GLY A 200 -11.37 10.10 10.20
C GLY A 200 -12.15 10.57 8.96
N ILE A 201 -13.02 9.74 8.40
CA ILE A 201 -13.79 10.02 7.17
C ILE A 201 -15.22 10.38 7.48
#